data_f0397f220a3e24dd2a1b3dcf8fda965b
#
_entry.id   f0397f220a3e24dd2a1b3dcf8fda965b
#
_cell.length_a   1.000
_cell.length_b   1.000
_cell.length_c   1.000
_cell.angle_alpha   90.00
_cell.angle_beta   90.00
_cell.angle_gamma   90.00
#
_symmetry.space_group_name_H-M   'P 1'
#
loop_
_entity.id
_entity.type
_entity.pdbx_description
1 polymer ?
#
loop_
_entity_poly.entity_id
_entity_poly.type
_entity_poly.pdbx_seq_one_letter_code
_entity_poly.pdbx_strand_id
1 'polypeptide(L)'
;DEKTGFIKKGSIINKGDVLIGKLMKINKPTGPYTHIDKSIVYKYDEPAYVVRVIFGRNSKDREFCKVIYSAIRIPVIGDKFSFRSGQKGVVGATFNRSDMPFTSNGITPDIIMNPHAYPTRMTINQSQEMMIAKECAHKGIITDGTAFTPIDVDMVSQMLTAKGYEEYGEERMFNGMTGQFIDVKIFMGFAYYQRLQKFVNDEIFSSASSVTCALTRQPIGGRSKKGGLRIGEMEKD
;
A
#
# COMPACT_ATOMS: atom_id res chain seq x y z
N ASP A 1 -10.83 28.68 6.66
CA ASP A 1 -11.05 29.75 7.64
C ASP A 1 -10.54 31.08 7.05
N GLU A 2 -11.40 32.04 6.89
CA GLU A 2 -11.09 33.35 6.28
C GLU A 2 -10.04 34.14 7.06
N LYS A 3 -9.96 33.94 8.37
CA LYS A 3 -9.02 34.67 9.24
C LYS A 3 -7.60 34.07 9.22
N THR A 4 -7.50 32.76 9.08
CA THR A 4 -6.21 32.05 9.19
C THR A 4 -5.63 31.62 7.85
N GLY A 5 -6.45 31.54 6.81
CA GLY A 5 -6.07 30.98 5.51
C GLY A 5 -5.83 29.48 5.51
N PHE A 6 -6.16 28.78 6.63
CA PHE A 6 -6.00 27.33 6.76
C PHE A 6 -7.34 26.62 6.78
N ILE A 7 -7.35 25.37 6.34
CA ILE A 7 -8.54 24.53 6.44
C ILE A 7 -8.84 24.19 7.89
N LYS A 8 -10.13 24.04 8.24
CA LYS A 8 -10.54 23.70 9.61
C LYS A 8 -10.37 22.20 9.88
N LYS A 9 -10.04 21.86 11.13
CA LYS A 9 -10.05 20.48 11.62
C LYS A 9 -11.45 19.88 11.46
N GLY A 10 -11.55 18.62 11.01
CA GLY A 10 -12.81 17.91 10.78
C GLY A 10 -13.47 18.20 9.44
N SER A 11 -12.95 19.12 8.63
CA SER A 11 -13.49 19.36 7.27
C SER A 11 -13.22 18.18 6.36
N ILE A 12 -14.18 17.88 5.51
CA ILE A 12 -14.01 16.97 4.37
C ILE A 12 -13.35 17.77 3.24
N ILE A 13 -12.37 17.19 2.59
CA ILE A 13 -11.61 17.78 1.50
C ILE A 13 -11.75 16.93 0.24
N ASN A 14 -11.94 17.61 -0.87
CA ASN A 14 -12.02 17.01 -2.20
C ASN A 14 -10.91 17.56 -3.07
N LYS A 15 -10.66 16.90 -4.20
CA LYS A 15 -9.67 17.36 -5.19
C LYS A 15 -9.94 18.80 -5.61
N GLY A 16 -8.92 19.64 -5.51
CA GLY A 16 -9.01 21.06 -5.84
C GLY A 16 -9.20 21.98 -4.63
N ASP A 17 -9.58 21.45 -3.47
CA ASP A 17 -9.76 22.27 -2.26
C ASP A 17 -8.43 22.82 -1.75
N VAL A 18 -8.45 24.08 -1.30
CA VAL A 18 -7.28 24.73 -0.74
C VAL A 18 -7.06 24.29 0.70
N LEU A 19 -5.91 23.66 0.96
CA LEU A 19 -5.51 23.26 2.32
C LEU A 19 -4.86 24.39 3.09
N ILE A 20 -3.97 25.13 2.43
CA ILE A 20 -3.22 26.26 3.00
C ILE A 20 -3.22 27.37 1.97
N GLY A 21 -3.88 28.49 2.29
CA GLY A 21 -3.81 29.70 1.48
C GLY A 21 -2.43 30.34 1.64
N LYS A 22 -1.73 30.57 0.54
CA LYS A 22 -0.39 31.16 0.54
C LYS A 22 -0.23 32.14 -0.61
N LEU A 23 0.17 33.36 -0.29
CA LEU A 23 0.44 34.40 -1.26
C LEU A 23 1.94 34.74 -1.27
N MET A 24 2.49 34.95 -2.43
CA MET A 24 3.85 35.40 -2.62
C MET A 24 3.84 36.82 -3.21
N LYS A 25 4.43 37.77 -2.53
CA LYS A 25 4.56 39.16 -3.00
C LYS A 25 5.55 39.23 -4.15
N ILE A 26 5.18 39.98 -5.20
CA ILE A 26 6.04 40.23 -6.36
C ILE A 26 6.87 41.49 -6.06
N ASN A 27 8.20 41.39 -6.11
CA ASN A 27 9.10 42.52 -5.82
C ASN A 27 9.07 43.64 -6.88
N LYS A 28 8.75 43.29 -8.12
CA LYS A 28 8.60 44.23 -9.23
C LYS A 28 7.35 43.86 -10.04
N PRO A 29 6.17 44.34 -9.67
CA PRO A 29 4.95 44.04 -10.41
C PRO A 29 4.97 44.77 -11.76
N THR A 30 4.87 43.99 -12.84
CA THR A 30 4.74 44.52 -14.23
C THR A 30 3.27 44.61 -14.66
N GLY A 31 2.32 44.38 -13.76
CA GLY A 31 0.88 44.36 -14.03
C GLY A 31 0.06 44.74 -12.78
N PRO A 32 -1.28 44.65 -12.86
CA PRO A 32 -2.19 45.03 -11.77
C PRO A 32 -2.07 44.14 -10.53
N TYR A 33 -1.44 42.97 -10.63
CA TYR A 33 -1.32 42.03 -9.54
C TYR A 33 -0.01 42.20 -8.77
N THR A 34 -0.12 42.40 -7.46
CA THR A 34 1.03 42.54 -6.54
C THR A 34 1.43 41.23 -5.88
N HIS A 35 0.60 40.19 -5.99
CA HIS A 35 0.80 38.89 -5.36
C HIS A 35 0.51 37.75 -6.34
N ILE A 36 1.26 36.67 -6.17
CA ILE A 36 1.05 35.39 -6.89
C ILE A 36 0.47 34.39 -5.89
N ASP A 37 -0.58 33.69 -6.31
CA ASP A 37 -1.14 32.56 -5.55
C ASP A 37 -0.15 31.38 -5.56
N LYS A 38 0.23 30.92 -4.38
CA LYS A 38 1.07 29.75 -4.11
C LYS A 38 0.38 28.81 -3.13
N SER A 39 -0.95 28.88 -3.06
CA SER A 39 -1.75 28.03 -2.18
C SER A 39 -1.48 26.56 -2.42
N ILE A 40 -1.54 25.78 -1.33
CA ILE A 40 -1.40 24.34 -1.37
C ILE A 40 -2.79 23.72 -1.49
N VAL A 41 -2.99 22.98 -2.57
CA VAL A 41 -4.27 22.40 -2.96
C VAL A 41 -4.21 20.88 -2.78
N TYR A 42 -5.31 20.27 -2.36
CA TYR A 42 -5.46 18.83 -2.32
C TYR A 42 -5.52 18.24 -3.73
N LYS A 43 -4.67 17.24 -4.02
CA LYS A 43 -4.43 16.74 -5.39
C LYS A 43 -5.00 15.36 -5.68
N TYR A 44 -5.43 14.63 -4.64
CA TYR A 44 -5.89 13.27 -4.79
C TYR A 44 -7.38 13.22 -5.13
N ASP A 45 -7.80 12.16 -5.82
CA ASP A 45 -9.20 11.98 -6.23
C ASP A 45 -10.08 11.48 -5.08
N GLU A 46 -9.50 10.72 -4.14
CA GLU A 46 -10.24 10.21 -2.98
C GLU A 46 -10.53 11.34 -1.98
N PRO A 47 -11.77 11.42 -1.48
CA PRO A 47 -12.10 12.38 -0.43
C PRO A 47 -11.33 12.06 0.86
N ALA A 48 -10.91 13.08 1.56
CA ALA A 48 -10.21 12.94 2.83
C ALA A 48 -10.83 13.86 3.89
N TYR A 49 -10.47 13.65 5.15
CA TYR A 49 -10.86 14.55 6.22
C TYR A 49 -9.65 15.08 6.99
N VAL A 50 -9.74 16.31 7.47
CA VAL A 50 -8.66 16.97 8.20
C VAL A 50 -8.64 16.48 9.64
N VAL A 51 -7.59 15.77 10.02
CA VAL A 51 -7.40 15.24 11.36
C VAL A 51 -6.86 16.32 12.30
N ARG A 52 -5.85 17.06 11.83
CA ARG A 52 -5.14 18.04 12.67
C ARG A 52 -4.51 19.13 11.80
N VAL A 53 -4.56 20.34 12.32
CA VAL A 53 -3.82 21.49 11.79
C VAL A 53 -2.84 21.96 12.86
N ILE A 54 -1.57 22.02 12.51
CA ILE A 54 -0.49 22.46 13.41
C ILE A 54 0.09 23.74 12.83
N PHE A 55 0.09 24.77 13.62
CA PHE A 55 0.71 26.04 13.31
C PHE A 55 1.79 26.35 14.33
N GLY A 56 2.90 26.94 13.90
CA GLY A 56 3.99 27.26 14.79
C GLY A 56 5.13 28.00 14.10
N ARG A 57 6.19 28.23 14.83
CA ARG A 57 7.43 28.82 14.34
C ARG A 57 8.58 27.85 14.47
N ASN A 58 9.45 27.83 13.47
CA ASN A 58 10.64 27.00 13.50
C ASN A 58 11.80 27.71 14.23
N SER A 59 12.94 27.00 14.38
CA SER A 59 14.16 27.53 15.03
C SER A 59 14.74 28.80 14.37
N LYS A 60 14.32 29.12 13.14
CA LYS A 60 14.70 30.34 12.40
C LYS A 60 13.61 31.40 12.45
N ASP A 61 12.71 31.32 13.41
CA ASP A 61 11.56 32.24 13.62
C ASP A 61 10.65 32.39 12.38
N ARG A 62 10.63 31.39 11.50
CA ARG A 62 9.73 31.36 10.34
C ARG A 62 8.47 30.58 10.68
N GLU A 63 7.34 31.12 10.32
CA GLU A 63 6.05 30.46 10.47
C GLU A 63 5.92 29.26 9.55
N PHE A 64 5.34 28.19 10.07
CA PHE A 64 4.97 27.01 9.29
C PHE A 64 3.57 26.52 9.64
N CYS A 65 2.91 25.94 8.68
CA CYS A 65 1.65 25.21 8.88
C CYS A 65 1.79 23.78 8.38
N LYS A 66 1.31 22.82 9.17
CA LYS A 66 1.22 21.41 8.80
C LYS A 66 -0.24 20.96 8.91
N VAL A 67 -0.83 20.56 7.80
CA VAL A 67 -2.16 19.96 7.75
C VAL A 67 -2.01 18.46 7.66
N ILE A 68 -2.59 17.74 8.60
CA ILE A 68 -2.66 16.28 8.63
C ILE A 68 -4.07 15.89 8.26
N TYR A 69 -4.22 15.13 7.21
CA TYR A 69 -5.50 14.59 6.75
C TYR A 69 -5.43 13.07 6.62
N SER A 70 -6.58 12.43 6.63
CA SER A 70 -6.74 10.99 6.50
C SER A 70 -7.72 10.68 5.37
N ALA A 71 -7.35 9.75 4.52
CA ALA A 71 -8.20 9.21 3.47
C ALA A 71 -8.26 7.69 3.61
N ILE A 72 -9.43 7.11 3.33
CA ILE A 72 -9.60 5.66 3.29
C ILE A 72 -9.28 5.20 1.87
N ARG A 73 -8.28 4.34 1.74
CA ARG A 73 -7.87 3.76 0.46
C ARG A 73 -8.04 2.26 0.50
N ILE A 74 -9.08 1.77 -0.15
CA ILE A 74 -9.32 0.33 -0.32
C ILE A 74 -8.29 -0.21 -1.31
N PRO A 75 -7.65 -1.38 -1.02
CA PRO A 75 -6.74 -2.03 -1.96
C PRO A 75 -7.40 -2.32 -3.30
N VAL A 76 -6.68 -2.05 -4.37
CA VAL A 76 -7.11 -2.32 -5.75
C VAL A 76 -6.06 -3.15 -6.47
N ILE A 77 -6.43 -3.73 -7.61
CA ILE A 77 -5.51 -4.45 -8.49
C ILE A 77 -4.36 -3.51 -8.89
N GLY A 78 -3.13 -3.98 -8.75
CA GLY A 78 -1.93 -3.19 -8.98
C GLY A 78 -1.26 -2.61 -7.73
N ASP A 79 -1.94 -2.60 -6.59
CA ASP A 79 -1.35 -2.18 -5.32
C ASP A 79 -0.30 -3.18 -4.84
N LYS A 80 0.73 -2.68 -4.19
CA LYS A 80 1.89 -3.45 -3.79
C LYS A 80 1.84 -3.82 -2.32
N PHE A 81 2.03 -5.10 -2.06
CA PHE A 81 2.11 -5.67 -0.73
C PHE A 81 3.42 -6.42 -0.53
N SER A 82 3.80 -6.62 0.70
CA SER A 82 4.98 -7.41 1.04
C SER A 82 4.78 -8.15 2.36
N PHE A 83 5.28 -9.36 2.42
CA PHE A 83 5.51 -10.06 3.68
C PHE A 83 6.79 -9.53 4.37
N ARG A 84 6.95 -9.73 5.67
CA ARG A 84 8.14 -9.27 6.42
C ARG A 84 9.46 -9.82 5.89
N SER A 85 9.45 -11.04 5.38
CA SER A 85 10.63 -11.70 4.80
C SER A 85 11.02 -11.22 3.40
N GLY A 86 10.38 -10.16 2.86
CA GLY A 86 10.75 -9.56 1.59
C GLY A 86 10.03 -10.11 0.35
N GLN A 87 8.95 -10.86 0.52
CA GLN A 87 8.07 -11.36 -0.56
C GLN A 87 7.14 -10.26 -1.07
N LYS A 88 7.72 -9.24 -1.71
CA LYS A 88 6.93 -8.18 -2.34
C LYS A 88 6.18 -8.73 -3.56
N GLY A 89 4.94 -8.36 -3.68
CA GLY A 89 4.06 -8.73 -4.79
C GLY A 89 3.03 -7.66 -5.08
N VAL A 90 2.34 -7.82 -6.19
CA VAL A 90 1.30 -6.92 -6.67
C VAL A 90 -0.02 -7.67 -6.69
N VAL A 91 -1.11 -7.01 -6.32
CA VAL A 91 -2.45 -7.58 -6.43
C VAL A 91 -2.79 -7.81 -7.90
N GLY A 92 -2.94 -9.07 -8.30
CA GLY A 92 -3.27 -9.46 -9.68
C GLY A 92 -4.76 -9.61 -9.92
N ALA A 93 -5.52 -10.06 -8.91
CA ALA A 93 -6.96 -10.24 -8.98
C ALA A 93 -7.60 -10.06 -7.61
N THR A 94 -8.89 -9.78 -7.59
CA THR A 94 -9.73 -9.72 -6.38
C THR A 94 -10.94 -10.63 -6.58
N PHE A 95 -11.30 -11.38 -5.55
CA PHE A 95 -12.43 -12.29 -5.55
C PHE A 95 -13.40 -11.92 -4.43
N ASN A 96 -14.67 -12.21 -4.63
CA ASN A 96 -15.63 -12.14 -3.53
C ASN A 96 -15.29 -13.23 -2.51
N ARG A 97 -15.58 -12.97 -1.25
CA ARG A 97 -15.30 -13.93 -0.17
C ARG A 97 -16.04 -15.26 -0.38
N SER A 98 -17.22 -15.24 -0.98
CA SER A 98 -18.01 -16.42 -1.34
C SER A 98 -17.32 -17.33 -2.36
N ASP A 99 -16.48 -16.74 -3.22
CA ASP A 99 -15.83 -17.46 -4.32
C ASP A 99 -14.45 -18.00 -3.91
N MET A 100 -13.96 -17.58 -2.74
CA MET A 100 -12.69 -18.03 -2.21
C MET A 100 -12.77 -19.48 -1.71
N PRO A 101 -11.68 -20.26 -1.82
CA PRO A 101 -11.62 -21.59 -1.24
C PRO A 101 -11.78 -21.52 0.29
N PHE A 102 -12.35 -22.55 0.88
CA PHE A 102 -12.58 -22.61 2.32
C PHE A 102 -12.22 -23.98 2.89
N THR A 103 -11.81 -24.02 4.14
CA THR A 103 -11.50 -25.26 4.86
C THR A 103 -12.78 -25.92 5.35
N SER A 104 -12.68 -27.18 5.83
CA SER A 104 -13.78 -27.90 6.49
C SER A 104 -14.36 -27.14 7.70
N ASN A 105 -13.56 -26.29 8.32
CA ASN A 105 -13.98 -25.45 9.44
C ASN A 105 -14.61 -24.11 9.00
N GLY A 106 -14.77 -23.89 7.69
CA GLY A 106 -15.35 -22.65 7.14
C GLY A 106 -14.40 -21.46 7.10
N ILE A 107 -13.10 -21.67 7.32
CA ILE A 107 -12.10 -20.59 7.26
C ILE A 107 -11.71 -20.34 5.80
N THR A 108 -11.82 -19.08 5.37
CA THR A 108 -11.41 -18.63 4.04
C THR A 108 -10.11 -17.84 4.13
N PRO A 109 -9.12 -18.04 3.23
CA PRO A 109 -7.93 -17.20 3.19
C PRO A 109 -8.25 -15.78 2.73
N ASP A 110 -7.49 -14.80 3.21
CA ASP A 110 -7.60 -13.40 2.75
C ASP A 110 -6.71 -13.14 1.53
N ILE A 111 -5.62 -13.89 1.38
CA ILE A 111 -4.64 -13.74 0.30
C ILE A 111 -4.28 -15.13 -0.24
N ILE A 112 -4.29 -15.26 -1.56
CA ILE A 112 -3.75 -16.43 -2.27
C ILE A 112 -2.46 -15.98 -2.96
N MET A 113 -1.38 -16.71 -2.71
CA MET A 113 -0.06 -16.42 -3.24
C MET A 113 0.44 -17.54 -4.15
N ASN A 114 1.15 -17.17 -5.21
CA ASN A 114 1.80 -18.12 -6.09
C ASN A 114 2.93 -18.87 -5.35
N PRO A 115 2.87 -20.20 -5.23
CA PRO A 115 3.89 -21.00 -4.54
C PRO A 115 5.26 -20.94 -5.23
N HIS A 116 5.34 -20.67 -6.52
CA HIS A 116 6.61 -20.55 -7.26
C HIS A 116 7.48 -19.38 -6.77
N ALA A 117 6.92 -18.48 -5.97
CA ALA A 117 7.69 -17.41 -5.33
C ALA A 117 8.69 -17.91 -4.27
N TYR A 118 8.46 -19.07 -3.66
CA TYR A 118 9.31 -19.61 -2.59
C TYR A 118 10.67 -20.13 -3.08
N PRO A 119 10.74 -21.01 -4.10
CA PRO A 119 12.04 -21.58 -4.54
C PRO A 119 12.99 -20.51 -5.08
N THR A 120 12.47 -19.57 -5.88
CA THR A 120 13.29 -18.53 -6.52
C THR A 120 13.84 -17.50 -5.55
N ARG A 121 13.13 -17.22 -4.46
CA ARG A 121 13.50 -16.19 -3.48
C ARG A 121 14.11 -16.76 -2.21
N MET A 122 14.12 -18.08 -2.07
CA MET A 122 14.70 -18.79 -0.92
C MET A 122 14.19 -18.31 0.45
N THR A 123 12.92 -17.89 0.51
CA THR A 123 12.30 -17.38 1.73
C THR A 123 11.62 -18.49 2.54
N ILE A 124 12.36 -19.54 2.89
CA ILE A 124 11.86 -20.69 3.64
C ILE A 124 11.34 -20.28 5.02
N ASN A 125 11.96 -19.30 5.63
CA ASN A 125 11.56 -18.77 6.95
C ASN A 125 10.11 -18.25 6.97
N GLN A 126 9.57 -17.83 5.83
CA GLN A 126 8.16 -17.43 5.73
C GLN A 126 7.23 -18.60 6.06
N SER A 127 7.50 -19.79 5.53
CA SER A 127 6.67 -20.98 5.83
C SER A 127 6.76 -21.36 7.29
N GLN A 128 7.96 -21.32 7.88
CA GLN A 128 8.18 -21.58 9.30
C GLN A 128 7.44 -20.58 10.18
N GLU A 129 7.52 -19.28 9.84
CA GLU A 129 6.79 -18.24 10.56
C GLU A 129 5.27 -18.46 10.51
N MET A 130 4.73 -18.84 9.35
CA MET A 130 3.29 -19.12 9.20
C MET A 130 2.84 -20.35 9.99
N MET A 131 3.66 -21.40 10.07
CA MET A 131 3.37 -22.60 10.89
C MET A 131 3.34 -22.25 12.38
N ILE A 132 4.36 -21.55 12.87
CA ILE A 132 4.43 -21.11 14.26
C ILE A 132 3.28 -20.16 14.60
N ALA A 133 2.98 -19.21 13.71
CA ALA A 133 1.87 -18.28 13.90
C ALA A 133 0.53 -19.00 14.04
N LYS A 134 0.31 -20.08 13.30
CA LYS A 134 -0.87 -20.95 13.42
C LYS A 134 -0.95 -21.60 14.80
N GLU A 135 0.15 -22.13 15.30
CA GLU A 135 0.22 -22.72 16.64
C GLU A 135 0.03 -21.66 17.73
N CYS A 136 0.65 -20.50 17.61
CA CYS A 136 0.50 -19.39 18.54
C CYS A 136 -0.95 -18.90 18.63
N ALA A 137 -1.64 -18.82 17.50
CA ALA A 137 -3.05 -18.44 17.45
C ALA A 137 -3.93 -19.41 18.22
N HIS A 138 -3.64 -20.72 18.16
CA HIS A 138 -4.37 -21.73 18.93
C HIS A 138 -4.09 -21.69 20.43
N LYS A 139 -2.86 -21.34 20.80
CA LYS A 139 -2.48 -21.24 22.23
C LYS A 139 -2.79 -19.88 22.84
N GLY A 140 -3.02 -18.85 22.03
CA GLY A 140 -3.16 -17.47 22.48
C GLY A 140 -1.87 -16.88 23.06
N ILE A 141 -0.71 -17.28 22.55
CA ILE A 141 0.62 -16.84 23.01
C ILE A 141 1.38 -16.13 21.92
N ILE A 142 2.41 -15.40 22.33
CA ILE A 142 3.43 -14.83 21.43
C ILE A 142 4.68 -15.68 21.59
N THR A 143 5.28 -16.09 20.47
CA THR A 143 6.54 -16.84 20.48
C THR A 143 7.75 -15.95 20.20
N ASP A 144 8.94 -16.47 20.51
CA ASP A 144 10.20 -15.80 20.19
C ASP A 144 10.49 -15.91 18.69
N GLY A 145 10.66 -14.76 18.05
CA GLY A 145 11.02 -14.61 16.64
C GLY A 145 12.41 -13.99 16.45
N THR A 146 13.29 -14.09 17.43
CA THR A 146 14.65 -13.52 17.36
C THR A 146 15.41 -14.05 16.15
N ALA A 147 16.05 -13.15 15.42
CA ALA A 147 16.84 -13.50 14.26
C ALA A 147 18.00 -14.46 14.62
N PHE A 148 18.29 -15.40 13.72
CA PHE A 148 19.35 -16.40 13.86
C PHE A 148 19.15 -17.41 15.00
N THR A 149 17.97 -17.44 15.63
CA THR A 149 17.61 -18.48 16.58
C THR A 149 17.00 -19.65 15.80
N PRO A 150 17.51 -20.88 15.98
CA PRO A 150 16.97 -22.05 15.30
C PRO A 150 15.56 -22.34 15.78
N ILE A 151 14.67 -22.66 14.84
CA ILE A 151 13.31 -23.10 15.11
C ILE A 151 13.27 -24.61 14.91
N ASP A 152 12.78 -25.31 15.91
CA ASP A 152 12.52 -26.74 15.83
C ASP A 152 11.20 -26.97 15.09
N VAL A 153 11.30 -27.30 13.81
CA VAL A 153 10.14 -27.53 12.93
C VAL A 153 9.40 -28.79 13.36
N ASP A 154 10.11 -29.81 13.81
CA ASP A 154 9.52 -31.07 14.23
C ASP A 154 8.67 -30.89 15.50
N MET A 155 9.11 -30.07 16.42
CA MET A 155 8.34 -29.71 17.61
C MET A 155 7.05 -28.96 17.23
N VAL A 156 7.11 -28.00 16.31
CA VAL A 156 5.93 -27.26 15.83
C VAL A 156 4.95 -28.20 15.12
N SER A 157 5.46 -29.09 14.30
CA SER A 157 4.69 -30.12 13.59
C SER A 157 3.93 -31.05 14.56
N GLN A 158 4.60 -31.56 15.60
CA GLN A 158 3.96 -32.38 16.64
C GLN A 158 2.85 -31.60 17.37
N MET A 159 3.07 -30.30 17.65
CA MET A 159 2.08 -29.45 18.29
C MET A 159 0.83 -29.26 17.43
N LEU A 160 0.99 -29.08 16.11
CA LEU A 160 -0.12 -28.96 15.16
C LEU A 160 -0.90 -30.27 15.06
N THR A 161 -0.19 -31.39 14.93
CA THR A 161 -0.80 -32.73 14.86
C THR A 161 -1.58 -33.09 16.12
N ALA A 162 -1.06 -32.73 17.29
CA ALA A 162 -1.76 -32.93 18.58
C ALA A 162 -3.11 -32.19 18.66
N LYS A 163 -3.32 -31.16 17.81
CA LYS A 163 -4.57 -30.41 17.70
C LYS A 163 -5.46 -30.82 16.54
N GLY A 164 -5.07 -31.86 15.82
CA GLY A 164 -5.85 -32.40 14.69
C GLY A 164 -5.62 -31.68 13.36
N TYR A 165 -4.55 -30.88 13.26
CA TYR A 165 -4.11 -30.30 12.00
C TYR A 165 -3.12 -31.21 11.28
N GLU A 166 -2.94 -30.98 9.99
CA GLU A 166 -1.90 -31.66 9.21
C GLU A 166 -0.51 -31.22 9.69
N GLU A 167 0.44 -32.12 9.58
CA GLU A 167 1.79 -32.05 10.15
C GLU A 167 2.55 -30.74 9.81
N TYR A 168 2.45 -30.31 8.54
CA TYR A 168 3.16 -29.11 8.08
C TYR A 168 2.25 -27.90 7.81
N GLY A 169 1.10 -27.85 8.47
CA GLY A 169 0.19 -26.71 8.37
C GLY A 169 -0.66 -26.68 7.09
N GLU A 170 -0.65 -27.77 6.34
CA GLU A 170 -1.49 -27.94 5.15
C GLU A 170 -2.97 -28.08 5.54
N GLU A 171 -3.85 -27.67 4.66
CA GLU A 171 -5.31 -27.75 4.81
C GLU A 171 -5.94 -28.38 3.58
N ARG A 172 -7.02 -29.12 3.81
CA ARG A 172 -7.90 -29.60 2.76
C ARG A 172 -9.01 -28.59 2.55
N MET A 173 -9.20 -28.17 1.32
CA MET A 173 -10.11 -27.08 1.00
C MET A 173 -11.18 -27.50 -0.02
N PHE A 174 -12.26 -26.73 -0.01
CA PHE A 174 -13.34 -26.80 -0.98
C PHE A 174 -13.33 -25.55 -1.85
N ASN A 175 -13.68 -25.70 -3.12
CA ASN A 175 -13.80 -24.60 -4.06
C ASN A 175 -15.05 -23.78 -3.72
N GLY A 176 -14.88 -22.47 -3.46
CA GLY A 176 -15.98 -21.59 -3.10
C GLY A 176 -17.03 -21.41 -4.18
N MET A 177 -16.65 -21.48 -5.46
CA MET A 177 -17.58 -21.33 -6.58
C MET A 177 -18.37 -22.59 -6.88
N THR A 178 -17.76 -23.77 -6.78
CA THR A 178 -18.39 -25.05 -7.16
C THR A 178 -18.82 -25.88 -5.97
N GLY A 179 -18.30 -25.60 -4.77
CA GLY A 179 -18.51 -26.42 -3.58
C GLY A 179 -17.78 -27.78 -3.61
N GLN A 180 -17.02 -28.06 -4.67
CA GLN A 180 -16.32 -29.33 -4.82
C GLN A 180 -15.05 -29.37 -3.98
N PHE A 181 -14.71 -30.56 -3.50
CA PHE A 181 -13.45 -30.79 -2.81
C PHE A 181 -12.27 -30.58 -3.76
N ILE A 182 -11.23 -29.92 -3.27
CA ILE A 182 -9.97 -29.74 -3.99
C ILE A 182 -9.04 -30.86 -3.52
N ASP A 183 -8.72 -31.80 -4.41
CA ASP A 183 -7.88 -32.97 -4.10
C ASP A 183 -6.39 -32.61 -4.07
N VAL A 184 -6.06 -31.58 -3.28
CA VAL A 184 -4.70 -31.11 -3.03
C VAL A 184 -4.64 -30.60 -1.60
N LYS A 185 -3.53 -30.85 -0.92
CA LYS A 185 -3.20 -30.19 0.35
C LYS A 185 -2.66 -28.79 0.07
N ILE A 186 -3.26 -27.80 0.68
CA ILE A 186 -2.93 -26.39 0.49
C ILE A 186 -2.30 -25.85 1.76
N PHE A 187 -1.06 -25.37 1.70
CA PHE A 187 -0.41 -24.73 2.81
C PHE A 187 -1.11 -23.42 3.16
N MET A 188 -1.60 -23.30 4.38
CA MET A 188 -2.28 -22.11 4.88
C MET A 188 -1.87 -21.81 6.32
N GLY A 189 -1.55 -20.56 6.60
CA GLY A 189 -1.21 -20.08 7.93
C GLY A 189 -1.40 -18.56 8.04
N PHE A 190 -1.11 -18.03 9.21
CA PHE A 190 -1.16 -16.60 9.47
C PHE A 190 0.11 -15.92 8.98
N ALA A 191 -0.05 -14.85 8.21
CA ALA A 191 1.04 -14.09 7.66
C ALA A 191 0.90 -12.59 7.98
N TYR A 192 1.99 -11.94 8.35
CA TYR A 192 2.02 -10.50 8.58
C TYR A 192 2.31 -9.79 7.28
N TYR A 193 1.24 -9.31 6.61
CA TYR A 193 1.33 -8.57 5.35
C TYR A 193 1.32 -7.06 5.59
N GLN A 194 2.16 -6.35 4.82
CA GLN A 194 2.28 -4.90 4.84
C GLN A 194 1.91 -4.34 3.48
N ARG A 195 1.06 -3.32 3.44
CA ARG A 195 0.79 -2.55 2.22
C ARG A 195 1.92 -1.54 2.03
N LEU A 196 2.55 -1.55 0.88
CA LEU A 196 3.62 -0.62 0.56
C LEU A 196 3.04 0.72 0.06
N GLN A 197 3.78 1.82 0.28
CA GLN A 197 3.38 3.17 -0.14
C GLN A 197 3.51 3.38 -1.65
N LYS A 198 3.15 2.39 -2.42
CA LYS A 198 3.14 2.45 -3.88
C LYS A 198 1.76 2.06 -4.37
N PHE A 199 0.92 3.08 -4.52
CA PHE A 199 -0.47 2.92 -4.92
C PHE A 199 -0.60 3.14 -6.42
N VAL A 200 -1.27 2.22 -7.10
CA VAL A 200 -1.41 2.28 -8.55
C VAL A 200 -2.13 3.55 -9.01
N ASN A 201 -3.15 4.00 -8.29
CA ASN A 201 -3.92 5.19 -8.64
C ASN A 201 -3.08 6.48 -8.58
N ASP A 202 -2.08 6.53 -7.71
CA ASP A 202 -1.18 7.69 -7.62
C ASP A 202 -0.15 7.72 -8.77
N GLU A 203 0.05 6.61 -9.46
CA GLU A 203 1.04 6.47 -10.52
C GLU A 203 0.45 6.66 -11.92
N ILE A 204 -0.86 6.56 -12.06
CA ILE A 204 -1.54 6.80 -13.33
C ILE A 204 -1.49 8.29 -13.63
N PHE A 205 -1.03 8.63 -14.81
CA PHE A 205 -1.09 10.01 -15.31
C PHE A 205 -1.28 10.02 -16.83
N SER A 206 -1.82 11.12 -17.31
CA SER A 206 -1.97 11.39 -18.74
C SER A 206 -1.38 12.76 -19.05
N SER A 207 -0.90 12.94 -20.27
CA SER A 207 -0.35 14.22 -20.73
C SER A 207 -0.86 14.51 -22.13
N ALA A 208 -1.61 15.59 -22.29
CA ALA A 208 -2.05 16.07 -23.60
C ALA A 208 -0.93 16.87 -24.32
N SER A 209 -0.13 17.60 -23.54
CA SER A 209 1.03 18.35 -24.04
C SER A 209 2.13 18.31 -22.98
N SER A 210 3.38 18.27 -23.41
CA SER A 210 4.53 18.23 -22.52
C SER A 210 5.35 19.50 -22.60
N VAL A 211 5.99 19.83 -21.48
CA VAL A 211 7.00 20.90 -21.44
C VAL A 211 8.23 20.44 -22.21
N THR A 212 8.76 21.27 -23.08
CA THR A 212 9.96 20.99 -23.88
C THR A 212 11.21 21.62 -23.27
N CYS A 213 12.35 20.97 -23.46
CA CYS A 213 13.65 21.52 -23.10
C CYS A 213 14.02 22.64 -24.10
N ALA A 214 14.45 23.80 -23.61
CA ALA A 214 14.81 24.93 -24.45
C ALA A 214 15.99 24.62 -25.39
N LEU A 215 16.96 23.83 -24.96
CA LEU A 215 18.15 23.49 -25.73
C LEU A 215 17.87 22.44 -26.80
N THR A 216 17.28 21.33 -26.46
CA THR A 216 17.05 20.21 -27.40
C THR A 216 15.71 20.27 -28.09
N ARG A 217 14.78 21.11 -27.62
CA ARG A 217 13.38 21.22 -28.07
C ARG A 217 12.59 19.90 -27.99
N GLN A 218 13.10 18.95 -27.26
CA GLN A 218 12.44 17.68 -27.01
C GLN A 218 11.62 17.72 -25.73
N PRO A 219 10.55 16.90 -25.60
CA PRO A 219 9.80 16.79 -24.36
C PRO A 219 10.70 16.34 -23.19
N ILE A 220 10.56 17.01 -22.06
CA ILE A 220 11.25 16.57 -20.83
C ILE A 220 10.54 15.37 -20.23
N GLY A 221 11.28 14.49 -19.53
CA GLY A 221 10.71 13.36 -18.81
C GLY A 221 10.26 13.74 -17.41
N GLY A 222 9.33 12.97 -16.86
CA GLY A 222 8.91 13.03 -15.47
C GLY A 222 7.54 13.67 -15.24
N ARG A 223 6.68 12.92 -14.54
CA ARG A 223 5.31 13.32 -14.17
C ARG A 223 5.26 14.64 -13.40
N SER A 224 6.13 14.81 -12.42
CA SER A 224 6.17 16.02 -11.57
C SER A 224 6.50 17.30 -12.34
N LYS A 225 7.19 17.18 -13.47
CA LYS A 225 7.58 18.28 -14.33
C LYS A 225 6.60 18.52 -15.49
N LYS A 226 5.46 17.83 -15.49
CA LYS A 226 4.51 17.80 -16.62
C LYS A 226 5.19 17.42 -17.94
N GLY A 227 6.12 16.47 -17.87
CA GLY A 227 6.83 15.95 -19.02
C GLY A 227 6.00 14.98 -19.86
N GLY A 228 6.56 14.58 -21.01
CA GLY A 228 5.95 13.62 -21.91
C GLY A 228 6.09 12.16 -21.42
N LEU A 229 5.35 11.29 -22.08
CA LEU A 229 5.47 9.85 -21.92
C LEU A 229 6.64 9.34 -22.75
N ARG A 230 7.42 8.42 -22.19
CA ARG A 230 8.52 7.79 -22.93
C ARG A 230 8.00 6.59 -23.71
N ILE A 231 8.26 6.55 -24.98
CA ILE A 231 8.17 5.35 -25.83
C ILE A 231 9.55 4.70 -25.80
N GLY A 232 9.65 3.53 -25.20
CA GLY A 232 10.89 2.76 -25.15
C GLY A 232 11.22 2.12 -26.51
N GLU A 233 12.38 1.45 -26.58
CA GLU A 233 12.81 0.77 -27.81
C GLU A 233 11.88 -0.38 -28.19
N MET A 234 11.41 -1.17 -27.19
CA MET A 234 10.46 -2.28 -27.43
C MET A 234 9.11 -1.78 -27.96
N GLU A 235 8.62 -0.65 -27.47
CA GLU A 235 7.36 -0.05 -27.95
C GLU A 235 7.50 0.57 -29.34
N LYS A 236 8.74 0.94 -29.73
CA LYS A 236 9.04 1.41 -31.06
C LYS A 236 9.03 0.26 -32.06
N ASP A 237 9.61 -0.90 -31.73
CA ASP A 237 9.74 -2.09 -32.56
C ASP A 237 8.41 -2.83 -32.72
#